data_715d2d21e6c29b22140f813d6e40bfa2
#
_entry.id   715d2d21e6c29b22140f813d6e40bfa2
#
_cell.length_a   1.000
_cell.length_b   1.000
_cell.length_c   1.000
_cell.angle_alpha   90.00
_cell.angle_beta   90.00
_cell.angle_gamma   90.00
#
_symmetry.space_group_name_H-M   'P 1'
#
loop_
_entity.id
_entity.type
_entity.pdbx_description
1 polymer ?
#
loop_
_entity_poly.entity_id
_entity_poly.type
_entity_poly.pdbx_seq_one_letter_code
_entity_poly.pdbx_strand_id
1 'polypeptide(L)'
;MTEPSHGQPEPLDALERQARSHYAAGRYQAAIELFDEVLTRLDVDLDPVHPRVLAIRNDLARACRYAGRFDRALSLYRQILNLLLVRSGPDHPDSLRFRSRIANTYYAAGRYPEAIWLFQDILTKRAATLGLDHPDTLRSRSSLANSYCAVGSYQRAIDLHEETLAARNRVLGPSHERTVASQTRLAEARQAAMAGEAGQTG
;
A
#
# COMPACT_ATOMS: atom_id res chain seq x y z
N MET A 1 -1.75 28.47 -47.16
CA MET A 1 -1.35 28.45 -45.73
C MET A 1 -2.39 27.61 -45.02
N THR A 2 -2.07 26.35 -44.78
CA THR A 2 -2.93 25.42 -44.04
C THR A 2 -2.63 25.63 -42.56
N GLU A 3 -3.61 26.10 -41.79
CA GLU A 3 -3.52 26.16 -40.33
C GLU A 3 -3.28 24.75 -39.76
N PRO A 4 -2.39 24.62 -38.77
CA PRO A 4 -2.24 23.32 -38.09
C PRO A 4 -3.55 23.03 -37.35
N SER A 5 -4.20 21.94 -37.71
CA SER A 5 -5.33 21.34 -36.99
C SER A 5 -4.94 21.22 -35.52
N HIS A 6 -5.48 22.06 -34.66
CA HIS A 6 -5.41 21.89 -33.21
C HIS A 6 -6.22 20.65 -32.91
N GLY A 7 -5.52 19.50 -32.74
CA GLY A 7 -6.15 18.25 -32.34
C GLY A 7 -6.99 18.49 -31.12
N GLN A 8 -8.26 18.06 -31.16
CA GLN A 8 -9.14 18.13 -30.00
C GLN A 8 -8.44 17.38 -28.84
N PRO A 9 -8.47 17.93 -27.62
CA PRO A 9 -7.83 17.25 -26.48
C PRO A 9 -8.40 15.84 -26.32
N GLU A 10 -7.51 14.88 -26.15
CA GLU A 10 -7.91 13.47 -25.99
C GLU A 10 -8.95 13.32 -24.87
N PRO A 11 -10.01 12.50 -25.06
CA PRO A 11 -11.03 12.28 -24.03
C PRO A 11 -10.43 11.77 -22.73
N LEU A 12 -10.86 12.30 -21.59
CA LEU A 12 -10.35 11.92 -20.26
C LEU A 12 -10.36 10.39 -20.02
N ASP A 13 -11.42 9.70 -20.47
CA ASP A 13 -11.52 8.25 -20.33
C ASP A 13 -10.46 7.49 -21.14
N ALA A 14 -10.01 8.03 -22.25
CA ALA A 14 -8.92 7.46 -23.04
C ALA A 14 -7.59 7.63 -22.31
N LEU A 15 -7.29 8.83 -21.80
CA LEU A 15 -6.09 9.10 -20.99
C LEU A 15 -6.04 8.21 -19.73
N GLU A 16 -7.18 8.04 -19.04
CA GLU A 16 -7.25 7.14 -17.88
C GLU A 16 -6.92 5.69 -18.26
N ARG A 17 -7.47 5.19 -19.38
CA ARG A 17 -7.16 3.82 -19.84
C ARG A 17 -5.68 3.66 -20.20
N GLN A 18 -5.10 4.65 -20.89
CA GLN A 18 -3.68 4.65 -21.24
C GLN A 18 -2.81 4.69 -19.97
N ALA A 19 -3.11 5.56 -19.01
CA ALA A 19 -2.39 5.65 -17.74
C ALA A 19 -2.39 4.30 -17.00
N ARG A 20 -3.55 3.65 -16.90
CA ARG A 20 -3.68 2.32 -16.28
C ARG A 20 -2.94 1.23 -17.07
N SER A 21 -2.93 1.31 -18.40
CA SER A 21 -2.16 0.40 -19.25
C SER A 21 -0.65 0.57 -19.03
N HIS A 22 -0.15 1.80 -18.99
CA HIS A 22 1.25 2.08 -18.67
C HIS A 22 1.61 1.58 -17.26
N TYR A 23 0.74 1.82 -16.28
CA TYR A 23 0.94 1.31 -14.92
C TYR A 23 1.04 -0.22 -14.88
N ALA A 24 0.11 -0.92 -15.55
CA ALA A 24 0.11 -2.39 -15.62
C ALA A 24 1.36 -2.96 -16.32
N ALA A 25 1.91 -2.21 -17.28
CA ALA A 25 3.14 -2.57 -17.98
C ALA A 25 4.43 -2.16 -17.24
N GLY A 26 4.35 -1.66 -15.99
CA GLY A 26 5.50 -1.20 -15.21
C GLY A 26 6.10 0.14 -15.68
N ARG A 27 5.51 0.79 -16.66
CA ARG A 27 5.94 2.10 -17.17
C ARG A 27 5.41 3.22 -16.27
N TYR A 28 5.86 3.24 -15.02
CA TYR A 28 5.29 4.09 -13.97
C TYR A 28 5.46 5.58 -14.25
N GLN A 29 6.57 6.00 -14.88
CA GLN A 29 6.78 7.40 -15.21
C GLN A 29 5.74 7.92 -16.22
N ALA A 30 5.49 7.18 -17.30
CA ALA A 30 4.46 7.53 -18.28
C ALA A 30 3.04 7.50 -17.66
N ALA A 31 2.79 6.54 -16.76
CA ALA A 31 1.52 6.51 -16.03
C ALA A 31 1.33 7.74 -15.14
N ILE A 32 2.38 8.21 -14.47
CA ILE A 32 2.35 9.41 -13.63
C ILE A 32 1.99 10.64 -14.46
N GLU A 33 2.63 10.84 -15.60
CA GLU A 33 2.38 11.99 -16.49
C GLU A 33 0.93 12.04 -16.96
N LEU A 34 0.39 10.90 -17.39
CA LEU A 34 -1.00 10.81 -17.81
C LEU A 34 -2.00 10.98 -16.63
N PHE A 35 -1.74 10.39 -15.48
CA PHE A 35 -2.60 10.59 -14.30
C PHE A 35 -2.56 12.05 -13.81
N ASP A 36 -1.42 12.74 -13.92
CA ASP A 36 -1.30 14.16 -13.60
C ASP A 36 -2.16 15.01 -14.55
N GLU A 37 -2.10 14.72 -15.85
CA GLU A 37 -2.93 15.41 -16.86
C GLU A 37 -4.42 15.19 -16.59
N VAL A 38 -4.82 13.94 -16.33
CA VAL A 38 -6.21 13.61 -16.00
C VAL A 38 -6.66 14.35 -14.73
N LEU A 39 -5.84 14.31 -13.67
CA LEU A 39 -6.17 14.97 -12.40
C LEU A 39 -6.31 16.48 -12.57
N THR A 40 -5.40 17.12 -13.30
CA THR A 40 -5.45 18.56 -13.58
C THR A 40 -6.77 18.96 -14.28
N ARG A 41 -7.23 18.16 -15.24
CA ARG A 41 -8.51 18.42 -15.94
C ARG A 41 -9.71 18.16 -15.03
N LEU A 42 -9.68 17.09 -14.21
CA LEU A 42 -10.76 16.76 -13.28
C LEU A 42 -10.89 17.80 -12.15
N ASP A 43 -9.78 18.32 -11.63
CA ASP A 43 -9.80 19.31 -10.53
C ASP A 43 -10.42 20.66 -10.96
N VAL A 44 -10.58 20.93 -12.27
CA VAL A 44 -11.30 22.09 -12.78
C VAL A 44 -12.81 21.89 -12.70
N ASP A 45 -13.29 20.67 -12.98
CA ASP A 45 -14.71 20.38 -13.19
C ASP A 45 -15.39 19.71 -12.01
N LEU A 46 -14.63 19.08 -11.12
CA LEU A 46 -15.16 18.22 -10.04
C LEU A 46 -14.64 18.63 -8.66
N ASP A 47 -15.48 18.40 -7.66
CA ASP A 47 -15.12 18.53 -6.25
C ASP A 47 -13.94 17.61 -5.89
N PRO A 48 -12.96 18.07 -5.07
CA PRO A 48 -11.85 17.24 -4.56
C PRO A 48 -12.25 15.93 -3.89
N VAL A 49 -13.48 15.83 -3.37
CA VAL A 49 -14.03 14.60 -2.77
C VAL A 49 -14.78 13.71 -3.76
N HIS A 50 -14.90 14.13 -5.03
CA HIS A 50 -15.58 13.33 -6.03
C HIS A 50 -14.91 11.96 -6.19
N PRO A 51 -15.67 10.84 -6.27
CA PRO A 51 -15.10 9.49 -6.32
C PRO A 51 -14.07 9.28 -7.44
N ARG A 52 -14.29 9.90 -8.61
CA ARG A 52 -13.36 9.82 -9.75
C ARG A 52 -12.03 10.52 -9.44
N VAL A 53 -12.06 11.71 -8.84
CA VAL A 53 -10.85 12.45 -8.41
C VAL A 53 -10.07 11.63 -7.38
N LEU A 54 -10.75 11.07 -6.37
CA LEU A 54 -10.11 10.21 -5.36
C LEU A 54 -9.50 8.95 -5.96
N ALA A 55 -10.17 8.34 -6.96
CA ALA A 55 -9.66 7.16 -7.65
C ALA A 55 -8.39 7.47 -8.45
N ILE A 56 -8.38 8.55 -9.24
CA ILE A 56 -7.21 8.97 -10.03
C ILE A 56 -6.05 9.37 -9.10
N ARG A 57 -6.34 10.15 -8.05
CA ARG A 57 -5.33 10.55 -7.03
C ARG A 57 -4.70 9.33 -6.37
N ASN A 58 -5.49 8.29 -6.10
CA ASN A 58 -5.00 7.01 -5.59
C ASN A 58 -4.15 6.24 -6.61
N ASP A 59 -4.55 6.19 -7.88
CA ASP A 59 -3.79 5.51 -8.94
C ASP A 59 -2.46 6.23 -9.20
N LEU A 60 -2.46 7.56 -9.20
CA LEU A 60 -1.25 8.39 -9.26
C LEU A 60 -0.31 8.11 -8.07
N ALA A 61 -0.85 8.06 -6.84
CA ALA A 61 -0.05 7.75 -5.67
C ALA A 61 0.61 6.35 -5.74
N ARG A 62 -0.13 5.37 -6.27
CA ARG A 62 0.41 4.03 -6.52
C ARG A 62 1.54 4.05 -7.55
N ALA A 63 1.35 4.75 -8.68
CA ALA A 63 2.37 4.90 -9.71
C ALA A 63 3.63 5.58 -9.14
N CYS A 64 3.46 6.68 -8.39
CA CYS A 64 4.57 7.35 -7.70
C CYS A 64 5.33 6.43 -6.75
N ARG A 65 4.63 5.60 -5.95
CA ARG A 65 5.26 4.66 -5.04
C ARG A 65 6.11 3.62 -5.79
N TYR A 66 5.60 3.04 -6.88
CA TYR A 66 6.34 2.06 -7.68
C TYR A 66 7.48 2.70 -8.49
N ALA A 67 7.38 3.99 -8.82
CA ALA A 67 8.46 4.77 -9.43
C ALA A 67 9.53 5.25 -8.42
N GLY A 68 9.41 4.88 -7.12
CA GLY A 68 10.32 5.34 -6.07
C GLY A 68 10.10 6.80 -5.62
N ARG A 69 9.03 7.46 -6.09
CA ARG A 69 8.68 8.84 -5.70
C ARG A 69 7.88 8.85 -4.40
N PHE A 70 8.49 8.37 -3.32
CA PHE A 70 7.79 8.07 -2.08
C PHE A 70 7.15 9.28 -1.41
N ASP A 71 7.83 10.42 -1.37
CA ASP A 71 7.28 11.62 -0.72
C ASP A 71 6.04 12.14 -1.45
N ARG A 72 6.03 12.06 -2.78
CA ARG A 72 4.85 12.41 -3.57
C ARG A 72 3.70 11.44 -3.33
N ALA A 73 3.97 10.14 -3.28
CA ALA A 73 2.97 9.12 -2.96
C ALA A 73 2.37 9.34 -1.55
N LEU A 74 3.21 9.64 -0.55
CA LEU A 74 2.78 9.96 0.81
C LEU A 74 1.88 11.19 0.85
N SER A 75 2.25 12.26 0.12
CA SER A 75 1.44 13.49 0.02
C SER A 75 0.05 13.20 -0.53
N LEU A 76 -0.04 12.48 -1.67
CA LEU A 76 -1.30 12.11 -2.31
C LEU A 76 -2.18 11.23 -1.41
N TYR A 77 -1.60 10.21 -0.75
CA TYR A 77 -2.35 9.37 0.18
C TYR A 77 -2.83 10.14 1.42
N ARG A 78 -2.05 11.10 1.94
CA ARG A 78 -2.47 11.95 3.06
C ARG A 78 -3.63 12.86 2.68
N GLN A 79 -3.63 13.43 1.47
CA GLN A 79 -4.76 14.23 0.96
C GLN A 79 -6.05 13.40 0.98
N ILE A 80 -6.02 12.18 0.43
CA ILE A 80 -7.20 11.29 0.44
C ILE A 80 -7.59 10.93 1.88
N LEU A 81 -6.62 10.59 2.73
CA LEU A 81 -6.88 10.22 4.12
C LEU A 81 -7.54 11.36 4.89
N ASN A 82 -7.07 12.61 4.74
CA ASN A 82 -7.66 13.76 5.42
C ASN A 82 -9.15 13.93 5.07
N LEU A 83 -9.52 13.76 3.80
CA LEU A 83 -10.92 13.80 3.38
C LEU A 83 -11.75 12.66 4.01
N LEU A 84 -11.18 11.46 4.08
CA LEU A 84 -11.84 10.30 4.70
C LEU A 84 -11.99 10.46 6.22
N LEU A 85 -11.00 11.05 6.89
CA LEU A 85 -11.05 11.31 8.33
C LEU A 85 -12.20 12.25 8.69
N VAL A 86 -12.40 13.30 7.89
CA VAL A 86 -13.52 14.26 8.08
C VAL A 86 -14.86 13.57 7.80
N ARG A 87 -14.95 12.76 6.74
CA ARG A 87 -16.22 12.16 6.30
C ARG A 87 -16.64 10.96 7.14
N SER A 88 -15.71 10.11 7.54
CA SER A 88 -16.00 8.77 8.06
C SER A 88 -15.29 8.45 9.37
N GLY A 89 -14.35 9.27 9.79
CA GLY A 89 -13.57 9.08 11.02
C GLY A 89 -12.34 8.17 10.87
N PRO A 90 -11.51 8.10 11.94
CA PRO A 90 -10.19 7.46 11.90
C PRO A 90 -10.24 5.92 11.83
N ASP A 91 -11.28 5.31 12.36
CA ASP A 91 -11.40 3.84 12.47
C ASP A 91 -12.24 3.22 11.34
N HIS A 92 -12.75 4.06 10.42
CA HIS A 92 -13.47 3.58 9.25
C HIS A 92 -12.57 2.69 8.38
N PRO A 93 -13.10 1.59 7.79
CA PRO A 93 -12.30 0.68 6.96
C PRO A 93 -11.51 1.37 5.84
N ASP A 94 -12.09 2.39 5.19
CA ASP A 94 -11.40 3.16 4.16
C ASP A 94 -10.24 3.98 4.73
N SER A 95 -10.42 4.64 5.89
CA SER A 95 -9.36 5.38 6.57
C SER A 95 -8.21 4.44 6.95
N LEU A 96 -8.50 3.27 7.52
CA LEU A 96 -7.51 2.25 7.86
C LEU A 96 -6.82 1.67 6.61
N ARG A 97 -7.55 1.58 5.48
CA ARG A 97 -6.97 1.16 4.20
C ARG A 97 -5.94 2.17 3.69
N PHE A 98 -6.23 3.47 3.72
CA PHE A 98 -5.28 4.50 3.29
C PHE A 98 -4.11 4.66 4.26
N ARG A 99 -4.33 4.53 5.57
CA ARG A 99 -3.23 4.44 6.56
C ARG A 99 -2.30 3.26 6.26
N SER A 100 -2.86 2.09 5.85
CA SER A 100 -2.04 0.95 5.41
C SER A 100 -1.24 1.24 4.13
N ARG A 101 -1.79 2.04 3.19
CA ARG A 101 -1.04 2.47 1.98
C ARG A 101 0.13 3.38 2.34
N ILE A 102 -0.07 4.30 3.28
CA ILE A 102 0.99 5.17 3.84
C ILE A 102 2.06 4.31 4.52
N ALA A 103 1.69 3.37 5.38
CA ALA A 103 2.63 2.47 6.05
C ALA A 103 3.45 1.62 5.05
N ASN A 104 2.80 1.07 4.02
CA ASN A 104 3.48 0.35 2.95
C ASN A 104 4.42 1.25 2.12
N THR A 105 4.11 2.54 2.01
CA THR A 105 4.97 3.51 1.32
C THR A 105 6.20 3.85 2.18
N TYR A 106 6.04 4.01 3.49
CA TYR A 106 7.16 4.13 4.43
C TYR A 106 8.08 2.90 4.37
N TYR A 107 7.49 1.69 4.40
CA TYR A 107 8.24 0.45 4.25
C TYR A 107 9.05 0.42 2.95
N ALA A 108 8.43 0.74 1.82
CA ALA A 108 9.09 0.77 0.52
C ALA A 108 10.19 1.83 0.42
N ALA A 109 10.07 2.93 1.19
CA ALA A 109 11.07 3.99 1.29
C ALA A 109 12.21 3.68 2.28
N GLY A 110 12.24 2.48 2.91
CA GLY A 110 13.20 2.12 3.95
C GLY A 110 12.95 2.79 5.31
N ARG A 111 11.84 3.50 5.45
CA ARG A 111 11.44 4.20 6.69
C ARG A 111 10.69 3.24 7.61
N TYR A 112 11.39 2.20 8.04
CA TYR A 112 10.80 1.09 8.78
C TYR A 112 10.23 1.47 10.15
N PRO A 113 10.84 2.34 10.96
CA PRO A 113 10.26 2.77 12.24
C PRO A 113 8.88 3.38 12.09
N GLU A 114 8.67 4.26 11.10
CA GLU A 114 7.38 4.87 10.81
C GLU A 114 6.36 3.84 10.29
N ALA A 115 6.80 2.88 9.48
CA ALA A 115 5.96 1.79 9.03
C ALA A 115 5.51 0.90 10.20
N ILE A 116 6.41 0.53 11.11
CA ILE A 116 6.12 -0.27 12.31
C ILE A 116 5.07 0.43 13.17
N TRP A 117 5.32 1.70 13.52
CA TRP A 117 4.39 2.46 14.35
C TRP A 117 2.97 2.48 13.76
N LEU A 118 2.87 2.74 12.46
CA LEU A 118 1.59 2.83 11.78
C LEU A 118 0.90 1.48 11.63
N PHE A 119 1.65 0.39 11.34
CA PHE A 119 1.08 -0.95 11.26
C PHE A 119 0.62 -1.48 12.62
N GLN A 120 1.30 -1.14 13.73
CA GLN A 120 0.85 -1.49 15.09
C GLN A 120 -0.51 -0.87 15.39
N ASP A 121 -0.67 0.42 15.16
CA ASP A 121 -1.94 1.11 15.40
C ASP A 121 -3.07 0.56 14.49
N ILE A 122 -2.79 0.33 13.19
CA ILE A 122 -3.77 -0.26 12.27
C ILE A 122 -4.15 -1.68 12.69
N LEU A 123 -3.19 -2.50 13.13
CA LEU A 123 -3.45 -3.86 13.58
C LEU A 123 -4.36 -3.87 14.80
N THR A 124 -4.08 -3.02 15.80
CA THR A 124 -4.90 -2.89 17.01
C THR A 124 -6.34 -2.52 16.66
N LYS A 125 -6.53 -1.52 15.78
CA LYS A 125 -7.86 -1.06 15.38
C LYS A 125 -8.61 -2.11 14.57
N ARG A 126 -7.95 -2.78 13.61
CA ARG A 126 -8.57 -3.87 12.84
C ARG A 126 -8.91 -5.08 13.70
N ALA A 127 -8.05 -5.44 14.65
CA ALA A 127 -8.33 -6.54 15.58
C ALA A 127 -9.57 -6.26 16.42
N ALA A 128 -9.73 -5.02 16.89
CA ALA A 128 -10.88 -4.60 17.66
C ALA A 128 -12.19 -4.52 16.84
N THR A 129 -12.13 -4.07 15.58
CA THR A 129 -13.32 -3.83 14.75
C THR A 129 -13.72 -5.00 13.87
N LEU A 130 -12.76 -5.76 13.35
CA LEU A 130 -12.97 -6.84 12.39
C LEU A 130 -12.70 -8.23 12.97
N GLY A 131 -12.00 -8.29 14.12
CA GLY A 131 -11.52 -9.53 14.72
C GLY A 131 -10.13 -9.95 14.25
N LEU A 132 -9.52 -10.85 15.04
CA LEU A 132 -8.13 -11.28 14.86
C LEU A 132 -7.90 -12.10 13.57
N ASP A 133 -8.94 -12.79 13.09
CA ASP A 133 -8.87 -13.71 11.95
C ASP A 133 -9.31 -13.04 10.63
N HIS A 134 -9.76 -11.79 10.67
CA HIS A 134 -10.20 -11.10 9.46
C HIS A 134 -9.03 -10.93 8.46
N PRO A 135 -9.24 -11.12 7.15
CA PRO A 135 -8.18 -11.05 6.14
C PRO A 135 -7.36 -9.76 6.18
N ASP A 136 -7.99 -8.62 6.48
CA ASP A 136 -7.30 -7.33 6.59
C ASP A 136 -6.47 -7.22 7.86
N THR A 137 -6.92 -7.81 8.98
CA THR A 137 -6.16 -7.90 10.23
C THR A 137 -4.91 -8.76 10.02
N LEU A 138 -5.08 -9.94 9.42
CA LEU A 138 -3.98 -10.85 9.10
C LEU A 138 -2.97 -10.22 8.13
N ARG A 139 -3.45 -9.41 7.16
CA ARG A 139 -2.56 -8.67 6.26
C ARG A 139 -1.74 -7.62 7.00
N SER A 140 -2.36 -6.86 7.93
CA SER A 140 -1.64 -5.87 8.74
C SER A 140 -0.60 -6.51 9.64
N ARG A 141 -0.93 -7.66 10.27
CA ARG A 141 0.02 -8.42 11.10
C ARG A 141 1.21 -8.89 10.29
N SER A 142 0.99 -9.44 9.09
CA SER A 142 2.06 -9.86 8.19
C SER A 142 2.94 -8.69 7.72
N SER A 143 2.35 -7.51 7.46
CA SER A 143 3.12 -6.31 7.09
C SER A 143 3.96 -5.78 8.25
N LEU A 144 3.43 -5.82 9.47
CA LEU A 144 4.17 -5.49 10.69
C LEU A 144 5.36 -6.44 10.90
N ALA A 145 5.14 -7.75 10.74
CA ALA A 145 6.19 -8.75 10.83
C ALA A 145 7.32 -8.49 9.83
N ASN A 146 6.98 -8.24 8.55
CA ASN A 146 7.96 -7.88 7.53
C ASN A 146 8.77 -6.62 7.92
N SER A 147 8.10 -5.62 8.53
CA SER A 147 8.77 -4.40 8.98
C SER A 147 9.73 -4.65 10.13
N TYR A 148 9.41 -5.59 11.03
CA TYR A 148 10.34 -6.03 12.07
C TYR A 148 11.53 -6.82 11.52
N CYS A 149 11.33 -7.68 10.50
CA CYS A 149 12.44 -8.32 9.78
C CYS A 149 13.41 -7.28 9.20
N ALA A 150 12.87 -6.23 8.58
CA ALA A 150 13.67 -5.20 7.92
C ALA A 150 14.56 -4.39 8.89
N VAL A 151 14.21 -4.32 10.18
CA VAL A 151 15.04 -3.70 11.24
C VAL A 151 15.82 -4.70 12.08
N GLY A 152 15.89 -5.97 11.66
CA GLY A 152 16.62 -7.02 12.40
C GLY A 152 15.94 -7.52 13.68
N SER A 153 14.71 -7.13 13.96
CA SER A 153 13.94 -7.62 15.11
C SER A 153 13.28 -8.97 14.79
N TYR A 154 14.11 -9.95 14.47
CA TYR A 154 13.68 -11.23 13.90
C TYR A 154 12.74 -12.03 14.81
N GLN A 155 12.97 -12.06 16.13
CA GLN A 155 12.11 -12.81 17.03
C GLN A 155 10.66 -12.27 17.00
N ARG A 156 10.49 -10.95 17.05
CA ARG A 156 9.16 -10.34 16.94
C ARG A 156 8.48 -10.63 15.59
N ALA A 157 9.28 -10.67 14.53
CA ALA A 157 8.76 -10.99 13.20
C ALA A 157 8.32 -12.45 13.11
N ILE A 158 9.09 -13.39 13.69
CA ILE A 158 8.77 -14.82 13.75
C ILE A 158 7.46 -15.03 14.50
N ASP A 159 7.31 -14.46 15.70
CA ASP A 159 6.11 -14.58 16.51
C ASP A 159 4.85 -14.14 15.73
N LEU A 160 4.91 -12.97 15.10
CA LEU A 160 3.79 -12.44 14.29
C LEU A 160 3.51 -13.26 13.01
N HIS A 161 4.54 -13.82 12.38
CA HIS A 161 4.36 -14.71 11.23
C HIS A 161 3.76 -16.06 11.65
N GLU A 162 4.15 -16.63 12.80
CA GLU A 162 3.56 -17.85 13.36
C GLU A 162 2.08 -17.68 13.68
N GLU A 163 1.72 -16.59 14.38
CA GLU A 163 0.33 -16.25 14.64
C GLU A 163 -0.49 -16.08 13.34
N THR A 164 0.10 -15.40 12.33
CA THR A 164 -0.55 -15.19 11.03
C THR A 164 -0.76 -16.50 10.29
N LEU A 165 0.24 -17.39 10.31
CA LEU A 165 0.18 -18.70 9.69
C LEU A 165 -0.87 -19.59 10.37
N ALA A 166 -0.87 -19.66 11.70
CA ALA A 166 -1.85 -20.42 12.48
C ALA A 166 -3.28 -19.97 12.17
N ALA A 167 -3.52 -18.66 12.14
CA ALA A 167 -4.83 -18.11 11.78
C ALA A 167 -5.24 -18.42 10.34
N ARG A 168 -4.32 -18.31 9.37
CA ARG A 168 -4.60 -18.64 7.96
C ARG A 168 -4.85 -20.13 7.75
N ASN A 169 -4.13 -21.00 8.44
CA ASN A 169 -4.38 -22.44 8.41
C ASN A 169 -5.80 -22.76 8.89
N ARG A 170 -6.25 -22.12 9.97
CA ARG A 170 -7.58 -22.33 10.55
C ARG A 170 -8.69 -21.82 9.61
N VAL A 171 -8.50 -20.63 9.01
CA VAL A 171 -9.56 -19.95 8.23
C VAL A 171 -9.59 -20.36 6.76
N LEU A 172 -8.44 -20.56 6.14
CA LEU A 172 -8.27 -20.77 4.70
C LEU A 172 -7.82 -22.20 4.35
N GLY A 173 -7.26 -22.93 5.32
CA GLY A 173 -6.64 -24.22 5.10
C GLY A 173 -5.17 -24.13 4.66
N PRO A 174 -4.42 -25.24 4.78
CA PRO A 174 -2.96 -25.26 4.55
C PRO A 174 -2.55 -25.05 3.09
N SER A 175 -3.39 -25.44 2.13
CA SER A 175 -3.08 -25.35 0.70
C SER A 175 -3.47 -24.02 0.05
N HIS A 176 -4.08 -23.10 0.79
CA HIS A 176 -4.47 -21.81 0.24
C HIS A 176 -3.23 -20.94 -0.04
N GLU A 177 -3.20 -20.22 -1.17
CA GLU A 177 -2.02 -19.43 -1.61
C GLU A 177 -1.47 -18.47 -0.53
N ARG A 178 -2.37 -17.82 0.23
CA ARG A 178 -1.99 -16.92 1.32
C ARG A 178 -1.40 -17.64 2.53
N THR A 179 -1.82 -18.88 2.77
CA THR A 179 -1.25 -19.73 3.82
C THR A 179 0.15 -20.16 3.43
N VAL A 180 0.33 -20.64 2.20
CA VAL A 180 1.64 -21.01 1.64
C VAL A 180 2.59 -19.81 1.66
N ALA A 181 2.12 -18.63 1.24
CA ALA A 181 2.93 -17.40 1.33
C ALA A 181 3.33 -17.03 2.76
N SER A 182 2.51 -17.39 3.79
CA SER A 182 2.88 -17.18 5.19
C SER A 182 3.95 -18.16 5.66
N GLN A 183 3.90 -19.43 5.20
CA GLN A 183 4.94 -20.42 5.49
C GLN A 183 6.29 -19.95 4.94
N THR A 184 6.32 -19.48 3.71
CA THR A 184 7.54 -18.93 3.08
C THR A 184 8.13 -17.77 3.90
N ARG A 185 7.30 -16.78 4.27
CA ARG A 185 7.77 -15.62 5.05
C ARG A 185 8.28 -16.01 6.44
N LEU A 186 7.64 -16.96 7.10
CA LEU A 186 8.12 -17.48 8.37
C LEU A 186 9.48 -18.17 8.22
N ALA A 187 9.66 -18.98 7.18
CA ALA A 187 10.94 -19.61 6.88
C ALA A 187 12.04 -18.59 6.61
N GLU A 188 11.76 -17.57 5.80
CA GLU A 188 12.67 -16.47 5.50
C GLU A 188 13.07 -15.70 6.78
N ALA A 189 12.11 -15.40 7.67
CA ALA A 189 12.37 -14.72 8.92
C ALA A 189 13.28 -15.55 9.87
N ARG A 190 13.06 -16.85 9.95
CA ARG A 190 13.90 -17.77 10.73
C ARG A 190 15.31 -17.88 10.16
N GLN A 191 15.44 -17.99 8.85
CA GLN A 191 16.73 -18.01 8.18
C GLN A 191 17.53 -16.71 8.40
N ALA A 192 16.86 -15.55 8.33
CA ALA A 192 17.48 -14.27 8.60
C ALA A 192 17.95 -14.13 10.06
N ALA A 193 17.19 -14.67 11.01
CA ALA A 193 17.58 -14.71 12.43
C ALA A 193 18.88 -15.51 12.63
N MET A 194 18.97 -16.71 12.07
CA MET A 194 20.17 -17.56 12.15
C MET A 194 21.40 -16.88 11.53
N ALA A 195 21.22 -16.22 10.38
CA ALA A 195 22.30 -15.48 9.72
C ALA A 195 22.79 -14.27 10.55
N GLY A 196 21.86 -13.57 11.22
CA GLY A 196 22.19 -12.46 12.10
C GLY A 196 22.98 -12.88 13.34
N GLU A 197 22.64 -14.03 13.93
CA GLU A 197 23.37 -14.61 15.08
C GLU A 197 24.79 -15.05 14.69
N ALA A 198 24.95 -15.70 13.53
CA ALA A 198 26.24 -16.16 13.04
C ALA A 198 27.21 -14.98 12.76
N GLY A 199 26.70 -13.83 12.32
CA GLY A 199 27.51 -12.63 12.07
C GLY A 199 27.95 -11.87 13.34
N GLN A 200 27.35 -12.15 14.51
CA GLN A 200 27.70 -11.52 15.79
C GLN A 200 28.75 -12.32 16.59
N THR A 201 29.01 -13.56 16.21
CA THR A 201 29.92 -14.48 16.90
C THR A 201 31.30 -14.62 16.22
N GLY A 202 31.55 -13.92 15.12
CA GLY A 202 32.81 -13.87 14.38
C GLY A 202 33.47 -12.51 14.48
#